data_7404f53cfd9e101bd397fed69feb6e79
#
_entry.id   7404f53cfd9e101bd397fed69feb6e79
#
_cell.length_a   1.000
_cell.length_b   1.000
_cell.length_c   1.000
_cell.angle_alpha   90.00
_cell.angle_beta   90.00
_cell.angle_gamma   90.00
#
_symmetry.space_group_name_H-M   'P 1'
#
loop_
_entity.id
_entity.type
_entity.pdbx_description
1 polymer ?
#
loop_
_entity_poly.entity_id
_entity_poly.type
_entity_poly.pdbx_seq_one_letter_code
_entity_poly.pdbx_strand_id
1 'polypeptide(L)'
;MIANWFIIYKKMISERSKNILKAVIREFIKTGEPVSSGLIYENYDFGIKPAMIRQELFNLDKEGYLEQCYYSSGRIPTDKGYKFFVDEILSEIEKDEEAKKININQSLLNLIQQMALDNFVKEFSKMFGLLSIITNIPEEKFIYKDGLEYLIDDLDWDDKQEIKRIIRDFENIEENLYEVPEILNEENFLKIFIGKNPLIRSNAVSVVVGDYKVKDEKILFLTVGSKRMNYEKTCKIFKGLKKYLYQ
;
A
#
# COMPACT_ATOMS: atom_id res chain seq x y z
N MET A 1 -13.53 22.46 -2.41
CA MET A 1 -13.35 22.55 -0.93
C MET A 1 -12.50 21.43 -0.35
N ILE A 2 -12.40 20.25 -0.95
CA ILE A 2 -11.59 19.09 -0.48
C ILE A 2 -10.09 19.32 -0.70
N ALA A 3 -9.68 19.98 -1.80
CA ALA A 3 -8.27 20.26 -2.11
C ALA A 3 -7.56 21.18 -1.09
N ASN A 4 -8.29 22.08 -0.44
CA ASN A 4 -7.72 22.99 0.57
C ASN A 4 -7.40 22.29 1.91
N TRP A 5 -8.09 21.23 2.26
CA TRP A 5 -7.80 20.43 3.46
C TRP A 5 -6.49 19.66 3.33
N PHE A 6 -6.19 19.12 2.14
CA PHE A 6 -4.94 18.40 1.85
C PHE A 6 -3.70 19.30 1.96
N ILE A 7 -3.83 20.57 1.51
CA ILE A 7 -2.75 21.56 1.57
C ILE A 7 -2.46 21.98 3.03
N ILE A 8 -3.46 22.04 3.90
CA ILE A 8 -3.32 22.43 5.30
C ILE A 8 -2.60 21.34 6.11
N TYR A 9 -2.87 20.05 5.88
CA TYR A 9 -2.21 18.94 6.58
C TYR A 9 -0.73 18.77 6.17
N LYS A 10 -0.39 19.00 4.89
CA LYS A 10 0.99 18.93 4.38
C LYS A 10 1.92 20.00 4.96
N LYS A 11 1.36 21.05 5.59
CA LYS A 11 2.10 22.19 6.15
C LYS A 11 2.49 22.01 7.63
N MET A 12 2.07 20.96 8.31
CA MET A 12 2.22 20.81 9.77
C MET A 12 3.54 20.17 10.23
N ILE A 13 4.22 19.41 9.39
CA ILE A 13 5.51 18.80 9.76
C ILE A 13 6.66 19.33 8.90
N SER A 14 7.84 19.52 9.51
CA SER A 14 9.05 19.99 8.81
C SER A 14 9.54 18.96 7.79
N GLU A 15 10.30 19.38 6.76
CA GLU A 15 10.90 18.45 5.79
C GLU A 15 11.79 17.39 6.48
N ARG A 16 12.50 17.77 7.54
CA ARG A 16 13.26 16.85 8.37
C ARG A 16 12.36 15.82 9.06
N SER A 17 11.27 16.27 9.70
CA SER A 17 10.30 15.37 10.34
C SER A 17 9.70 14.38 9.33
N LYS A 18 9.38 14.83 8.11
CA LYS A 18 8.89 13.97 7.01
C LYS A 18 9.91 12.90 6.64
N ASN A 19 11.17 13.28 6.48
CA ASN A 19 12.23 12.35 6.13
C ASN A 19 12.49 11.32 7.24
N ILE A 20 12.44 11.75 8.51
CA ILE A 20 12.53 10.85 9.66
C ILE A 20 11.33 9.89 9.70
N LEU A 21 10.10 10.39 9.47
CA LEU A 21 8.90 9.56 9.40
C LEU A 21 9.00 8.50 8.30
N LYS A 22 9.45 8.90 7.08
CA LYS A 22 9.68 7.94 5.98
C LYS A 22 10.72 6.88 6.36
N ALA A 23 11.80 7.25 7.03
CA ALA A 23 12.81 6.30 7.50
C ALA A 23 12.25 5.32 8.54
N VAL A 24 11.48 5.80 9.52
CA VAL A 24 10.81 4.95 10.51
C VAL A 24 9.88 3.94 9.85
N ILE A 25 9.07 4.38 8.88
CA ILE A 25 8.13 3.50 8.20
C ILE A 25 8.86 2.44 7.37
N ARG A 26 9.94 2.81 6.66
CA ARG A 26 10.77 1.86 5.90
C ARG A 26 11.41 0.81 6.79
N GLU A 27 11.98 1.22 7.93
CA GLU A 27 12.57 0.26 8.87
C GLU A 27 11.49 -0.66 9.47
N PHE A 28 10.33 -0.12 9.84
CA PHE A 28 9.23 -0.94 10.35
C PHE A 28 8.68 -1.92 9.31
N ILE A 29 8.52 -1.52 8.05
CA ILE A 29 8.13 -2.42 6.96
C ILE A 29 9.14 -3.57 6.82
N LYS A 30 10.43 -3.26 6.93
CA LYS A 30 11.52 -4.23 6.77
C LYS A 30 11.62 -5.23 7.92
N THR A 31 11.42 -4.77 9.15
CA THR A 31 11.75 -5.58 10.36
C THR A 31 10.50 -6.09 11.08
N GLY A 32 9.37 -5.39 11.00
CA GLY A 32 8.18 -5.61 11.83
C GLY A 32 8.35 -5.14 13.29
N GLU A 33 9.52 -4.63 13.66
CA GLU A 33 9.87 -4.28 15.03
C GLU A 33 9.77 -2.77 15.30
N PRO A 34 9.39 -2.36 16.53
CA PRO A 34 9.33 -0.94 16.88
C PRO A 34 10.68 -0.24 16.67
N VAL A 35 10.66 0.88 15.98
CA VAL A 35 11.85 1.61 15.53
C VAL A 35 12.34 2.59 16.57
N SER A 36 13.58 2.44 17.03
CA SER A 36 14.22 3.31 18.00
C SER A 36 14.93 4.50 17.35
N SER A 37 15.16 5.58 18.13
CA SER A 37 16.00 6.71 17.67
C SER A 37 17.45 6.31 17.43
N GLY A 38 17.95 5.27 18.10
CA GLY A 38 19.28 4.71 17.87
C GLY A 38 19.39 4.06 16.49
N LEU A 39 18.42 3.18 16.14
CA LEU A 39 18.37 2.52 14.83
C LEU A 39 18.31 3.55 13.68
N ILE A 40 17.51 4.61 13.85
CA ILE A 40 17.41 5.68 12.83
C ILE A 40 18.75 6.43 12.73
N TYR A 41 19.42 6.70 13.83
CA TYR A 41 20.73 7.38 13.81
C TYR A 41 21.83 6.54 13.16
N GLU A 42 21.81 5.23 13.38
CA GLU A 42 22.79 4.30 12.80
C GLU A 42 22.62 4.11 11.29
N ASN A 43 21.38 4.08 10.80
CA ASN A 43 21.08 3.73 9.41
C ASN A 43 20.90 4.95 8.49
N TYR A 44 20.68 6.16 9.06
CA TYR A 44 20.35 7.36 8.27
C TYR A 44 21.10 8.59 8.79
N ASP A 45 21.67 9.35 7.87
CA ASP A 45 22.29 10.64 8.19
C ASP A 45 21.31 11.80 7.98
N PHE A 46 20.80 12.34 9.10
CA PHE A 46 19.96 13.54 9.12
C PHE A 46 20.73 14.79 9.60
N GLY A 47 22.05 14.69 9.80
CA GLY A 47 22.86 15.80 10.31
C GLY A 47 22.54 16.22 11.75
N ILE A 48 21.86 15.35 12.53
CA ILE A 48 21.43 15.63 13.91
C ILE A 48 21.78 14.49 14.87
N LYS A 49 21.95 14.82 16.16
CA LYS A 49 22.28 13.83 17.21
C LYS A 49 21.07 12.96 17.59
N PRO A 50 21.29 11.77 18.16
CA PRO A 50 20.21 10.84 18.58
C PRO A 50 19.15 11.48 19.48
N ALA A 51 19.55 12.40 20.38
CA ALA A 51 18.61 13.11 21.24
C ALA A 51 17.60 13.97 20.45
N MET A 52 18.06 14.58 19.35
CA MET A 52 17.17 15.36 18.46
C MET A 52 16.26 14.46 17.65
N ILE A 53 16.76 13.30 17.17
CA ILE A 53 15.91 12.29 16.51
C ILE A 53 14.83 11.83 17.49
N ARG A 54 15.16 11.56 18.74
CA ARG A 54 14.17 11.18 19.78
C ARG A 54 13.11 12.25 19.96
N GLN A 55 13.48 13.52 19.92
CA GLN A 55 12.53 14.63 20.01
C GLN A 55 11.61 14.69 18.78
N GLU A 56 12.14 14.46 17.58
CA GLU A 56 11.32 14.37 16.35
C GLU A 56 10.33 13.20 16.41
N LEU A 57 10.78 12.01 16.85
CA LEU A 57 9.90 10.84 17.03
C LEU A 57 8.78 11.13 18.04
N PHE A 58 9.10 11.82 19.14
CA PHE A 58 8.09 12.23 20.12
C PHE A 58 7.08 13.22 19.54
N ASN A 59 7.52 14.18 18.71
CA ASN A 59 6.62 15.11 18.04
C ASN A 59 5.72 14.41 17.04
N LEU A 60 6.26 13.47 16.23
CA LEU A 60 5.49 12.66 15.29
C LEU A 60 4.45 11.76 15.97
N ASP A 61 4.78 11.22 17.14
CA ASP A 61 3.85 10.48 17.99
C ASP A 61 2.72 11.42 18.48
N LYS A 62 3.06 12.57 19.02
CA LYS A 62 2.11 13.57 19.51
C LYS A 62 1.16 14.07 18.40
N GLU A 63 1.65 14.13 17.16
CA GLU A 63 0.85 14.48 15.98
C GLU A 63 0.09 13.26 15.40
N GLY A 64 0.23 12.07 15.98
CA GLY A 64 -0.47 10.86 15.62
C GLY A 64 0.00 10.18 14.32
N TYR A 65 1.22 10.47 13.85
CA TYR A 65 1.84 9.72 12.73
C TYR A 65 2.51 8.44 13.18
N LEU A 66 3.01 8.45 14.41
CA LEU A 66 3.63 7.31 15.08
C LEU A 66 2.89 7.03 16.38
N GLU A 67 3.10 5.85 16.94
CA GLU A 67 2.64 5.50 18.28
C GLU A 67 3.68 4.64 19.01
N GLN A 68 3.62 4.65 20.33
CA GLN A 68 4.48 3.86 21.20
C GLN A 68 3.68 2.73 21.84
N CYS A 69 4.03 1.48 21.52
CA CYS A 69 3.31 0.31 22.03
C CYS A 69 3.55 0.11 23.55
N TYR A 70 4.78 0.34 24.01
CA TYR A 70 5.15 0.17 25.43
C TYR A 70 6.12 1.26 25.87
N TYR A 71 6.11 1.56 27.17
CA TYR A 71 7.11 2.46 27.78
C TYR A 71 8.53 1.94 27.48
N SER A 72 9.41 2.76 26.96
CA SER A 72 10.76 2.43 26.46
C SER A 72 10.85 1.65 25.13
N SER A 73 9.76 1.25 24.50
CA SER A 73 9.81 0.69 23.14
C SER A 73 10.10 1.79 22.09
N GLY A 74 10.52 1.37 20.89
CA GLY A 74 10.55 2.26 19.72
C GLY A 74 9.18 2.82 19.34
N ARG A 75 9.07 3.29 18.14
CA ARG A 75 7.81 3.79 17.55
C ARG A 75 7.37 2.90 16.41
N ILE A 76 6.05 2.73 16.24
CA ILE A 76 5.45 2.07 15.09
C ILE A 76 4.58 3.08 14.33
N PRO A 77 4.40 2.91 13.01
CA PRO A 77 3.53 3.78 12.21
C PRO A 77 2.05 3.55 12.52
N THR A 78 1.29 4.64 12.62
CA THR A 78 -0.17 4.61 12.61
C THR A 78 -0.72 4.57 11.18
N ASP A 79 -2.03 4.37 10.99
CA ASP A 79 -2.68 4.49 9.68
C ASP A 79 -2.47 5.87 9.06
N LYS A 80 -2.42 6.93 9.87
CA LYS A 80 -2.10 8.28 9.44
C LYS A 80 -0.67 8.40 8.93
N GLY A 81 0.29 7.76 9.61
CA GLY A 81 1.67 7.70 9.19
C GLY A 81 1.84 6.99 7.85
N TYR A 82 1.22 5.83 7.70
CA TYR A 82 1.24 5.09 6.44
C TYR A 82 0.57 5.85 5.28
N LYS A 83 -0.57 6.50 5.52
CA LYS A 83 -1.23 7.34 4.49
C LYS A 83 -0.31 8.46 4.01
N PHE A 84 0.32 9.17 4.95
CA PHE A 84 1.32 10.19 4.60
C PHE A 84 2.46 9.60 3.75
N PHE A 85 2.99 8.45 4.14
CA PHE A 85 4.09 7.79 3.43
C PHE A 85 3.70 7.40 2.00
N VAL A 86 2.52 6.83 1.81
CA VAL A 86 1.99 6.47 0.50
C VAL A 86 1.75 7.69 -0.39
N ASP A 87 1.20 8.78 0.16
CA ASP A 87 0.99 10.03 -0.58
C ASP A 87 2.31 10.64 -1.06
N GLU A 88 3.37 10.58 -0.23
CA GLU A 88 4.72 11.01 -0.63
C GLU A 88 5.28 10.13 -1.76
N ILE A 89 5.16 8.80 -1.66
CA ILE A 89 5.56 7.85 -2.72
C ILE A 89 4.85 8.19 -4.04
N LEU A 90 3.54 8.36 -4.02
CA LEU A 90 2.77 8.68 -5.22
C LEU A 90 3.21 10.00 -5.84
N SER A 91 3.45 11.02 -5.01
CA SER A 91 3.97 12.33 -5.45
C SER A 91 5.38 12.23 -6.03
N GLU A 92 6.27 11.41 -5.44
CA GLU A 92 7.62 11.19 -5.94
C GLU A 92 7.60 10.47 -7.31
N ILE A 93 6.78 9.42 -7.45
CA ILE A 93 6.63 8.70 -8.73
C ILE A 93 6.07 9.62 -9.84
N GLU A 94 5.22 10.59 -9.51
CA GLU A 94 4.68 11.53 -10.50
C GLU A 94 5.71 12.53 -11.01
N LYS A 95 6.64 12.93 -10.17
CA LYS A 95 7.66 13.95 -10.49
C LYS A 95 8.88 13.38 -11.18
N ASP A 96 9.19 12.12 -10.95
CA ASP A 96 10.42 11.49 -11.44
C ASP A 96 10.17 10.72 -12.74
N GLU A 97 10.69 11.23 -13.86
CA GLU A 97 10.64 10.57 -15.17
C GLU A 97 11.41 9.24 -15.20
N GLU A 98 12.46 9.08 -14.37
CA GLU A 98 13.18 7.81 -14.25
C GLU A 98 12.43 6.81 -13.37
N ALA A 99 11.75 7.27 -12.32
CA ALA A 99 10.83 6.42 -11.54
C ALA A 99 9.65 5.92 -12.38
N LYS A 100 9.35 6.60 -13.49
CA LYS A 100 8.38 6.15 -14.50
C LYS A 100 8.92 5.04 -15.42
N LYS A 101 10.22 4.78 -15.43
CA LYS A 101 10.82 3.60 -16.11
C LYS A 101 10.72 2.37 -15.22
N ILE A 102 9.50 1.88 -15.10
CA ILE A 102 9.23 0.70 -14.28
C ILE A 102 9.58 -0.52 -15.11
N ASN A 103 10.52 -1.29 -14.62
CA ASN A 103 10.84 -2.58 -15.20
C ASN A 103 9.81 -3.63 -14.71
N ILE A 104 8.63 -3.61 -15.35
CA ILE A 104 7.65 -4.67 -15.14
C ILE A 104 8.16 -5.89 -15.90
N ASN A 105 8.07 -7.06 -15.27
CA ASN A 105 8.45 -8.30 -15.93
C ASN A 105 7.63 -8.46 -17.22
N GLN A 106 8.33 -8.65 -18.35
CA GLN A 106 7.71 -8.77 -19.67
C GLN A 106 6.70 -9.92 -19.73
N SER A 107 6.92 -10.99 -18.95
CA SER A 107 5.96 -12.09 -18.87
C SER A 107 4.60 -11.66 -18.33
N LEU A 108 4.58 -10.84 -17.26
CA LEU A 108 3.33 -10.29 -16.70
C LEU A 108 2.60 -9.38 -17.70
N LEU A 109 3.35 -8.54 -18.42
CA LEU A 109 2.79 -7.67 -19.44
C LEU A 109 2.15 -8.47 -20.58
N ASN A 110 2.82 -9.53 -21.02
CA ASN A 110 2.29 -10.41 -22.05
C ASN A 110 1.00 -11.11 -21.60
N LEU A 111 0.96 -11.61 -20.35
CA LEU A 111 -0.23 -12.28 -19.82
C LEU A 111 -1.45 -11.36 -19.78
N ILE A 112 -1.29 -10.12 -19.30
CA ILE A 112 -2.42 -9.18 -19.23
C ILE A 112 -2.88 -8.74 -20.64
N GLN A 113 -1.95 -8.49 -21.58
CA GLN A 113 -2.29 -8.17 -22.96
C GLN A 113 -3.02 -9.29 -23.69
N GLN A 114 -2.65 -10.52 -23.42
CA GLN A 114 -3.28 -11.71 -24.00
C GLN A 114 -4.62 -12.05 -23.34
N MET A 115 -5.02 -11.33 -22.29
CA MET A 115 -6.20 -11.62 -21.45
C MET A 115 -6.09 -12.97 -20.73
N ALA A 116 -4.87 -13.48 -20.51
CA ALA A 116 -4.61 -14.65 -19.67
C ALA A 116 -4.61 -14.27 -18.19
N LEU A 117 -5.74 -13.73 -17.72
CA LEU A 117 -5.86 -13.00 -16.47
C LEU A 117 -5.72 -13.88 -15.22
N ASP A 118 -6.15 -15.13 -15.29
CA ASP A 118 -5.94 -16.12 -14.23
C ASP A 118 -4.44 -16.42 -14.01
N ASN A 119 -3.70 -16.59 -15.10
CA ASN A 119 -2.25 -16.78 -15.03
C ASN A 119 -1.53 -15.48 -14.58
N PHE A 120 -2.02 -14.31 -15.01
CA PHE A 120 -1.50 -13.04 -14.55
C PHE A 120 -1.62 -12.89 -13.03
N VAL A 121 -2.79 -13.18 -12.46
CA VAL A 121 -3.03 -13.10 -11.00
C VAL A 121 -2.10 -14.05 -10.25
N LYS A 122 -1.98 -15.31 -10.67
CA LYS A 122 -1.09 -16.30 -10.06
C LYS A 122 0.38 -15.88 -10.08
N GLU A 123 0.88 -15.48 -11.25
CA GLU A 123 2.28 -15.05 -11.38
C GLU A 123 2.54 -13.77 -10.60
N PHE A 124 1.58 -12.84 -10.57
CA PHE A 124 1.67 -11.61 -9.80
C PHE A 124 1.72 -11.92 -8.29
N SER A 125 0.77 -12.71 -7.78
CA SER A 125 0.71 -13.10 -6.37
C SER A 125 2.01 -13.74 -5.91
N LYS A 126 2.51 -14.71 -6.67
CA LYS A 126 3.78 -15.38 -6.40
C LYS A 126 4.99 -14.43 -6.41
N MET A 127 5.05 -13.51 -7.37
CA MET A 127 6.20 -12.61 -7.54
C MET A 127 6.26 -11.53 -6.45
N PHE A 128 5.12 -11.11 -5.95
CA PHE A 128 5.01 -10.00 -5.00
C PHE A 128 4.68 -10.42 -3.58
N GLY A 129 4.31 -11.70 -3.37
CA GLY A 129 3.89 -12.18 -2.06
C GLY A 129 2.62 -11.47 -1.57
N LEU A 130 1.64 -11.27 -2.44
CA LEU A 130 0.41 -10.55 -2.14
C LEU A 130 -0.81 -11.35 -2.59
N LEU A 131 -1.89 -11.27 -1.83
CA LEU A 131 -3.20 -11.66 -2.36
C LEU A 131 -3.56 -10.72 -3.52
N SER A 132 -3.92 -11.28 -4.65
CA SER A 132 -4.25 -10.52 -5.87
C SER A 132 -5.57 -10.96 -6.44
N ILE A 133 -6.33 -10.00 -6.95
CA ILE A 133 -7.67 -10.20 -7.49
C ILE A 133 -7.80 -9.37 -8.76
N ILE A 134 -8.36 -9.96 -9.80
CA ILE A 134 -8.70 -9.27 -11.03
C ILE A 134 -10.13 -9.61 -11.47
N THR A 135 -10.90 -8.61 -11.85
CA THR A 135 -12.28 -8.77 -12.30
C THR A 135 -12.65 -7.68 -13.30
N ASN A 136 -13.74 -7.86 -14.04
CA ASN A 136 -14.37 -6.79 -14.80
C ASN A 136 -15.65 -6.32 -14.12
N ILE A 137 -15.79 -5.02 -13.91
CA ILE A 137 -16.95 -4.40 -13.31
C ILE A 137 -17.48 -3.32 -14.27
N PRO A 138 -18.79 -3.24 -14.49
CA PRO A 138 -19.90 -3.90 -13.77
C PRO A 138 -20.33 -5.25 -14.35
N GLU A 139 -19.70 -5.75 -15.39
CA GLU A 139 -20.21 -6.87 -16.17
C GLU A 139 -20.00 -8.24 -15.49
N GLU A 140 -19.08 -8.35 -14.51
CA GLU A 140 -18.80 -9.54 -13.67
C GLU A 140 -18.67 -10.87 -14.43
N LYS A 141 -18.14 -10.80 -15.63
CA LYS A 141 -17.96 -11.99 -16.46
C LYS A 141 -16.97 -12.97 -15.86
N PHE A 142 -16.06 -12.48 -15.02
CA PHE A 142 -15.03 -13.28 -14.38
C PHE A 142 -14.50 -12.61 -13.09
N ILE A 143 -14.03 -13.44 -12.19
CA ILE A 143 -13.17 -13.05 -11.06
C ILE A 143 -12.05 -14.09 -10.92
N TYR A 144 -10.81 -13.63 -10.90
CA TYR A 144 -9.65 -14.46 -10.63
C TYR A 144 -8.98 -13.94 -9.37
N LYS A 145 -8.69 -14.83 -8.43
CA LYS A 145 -8.08 -14.52 -7.14
C LYS A 145 -7.05 -15.57 -6.75
N ASP A 146 -5.90 -15.14 -6.25
CA ASP A 146 -4.79 -16.01 -5.84
C ASP A 146 -3.92 -15.36 -4.77
N GLY A 147 -3.18 -16.14 -3.98
CA GLY A 147 -2.18 -15.64 -3.03
C GLY A 147 -2.71 -15.36 -1.63
N LEU A 148 -3.82 -15.99 -1.21
CA LEU A 148 -4.31 -15.86 0.18
C LEU A 148 -3.27 -16.35 1.19
N GLU A 149 -2.50 -17.37 0.86
CA GLU A 149 -1.42 -17.91 1.69
C GLU A 149 -0.36 -16.84 2.00
N TYR A 150 0.02 -16.01 1.03
CA TYR A 150 1.01 -14.95 1.25
C TYR A 150 0.50 -13.87 2.21
N LEU A 151 -0.80 -13.53 2.12
CA LEU A 151 -1.41 -12.60 3.04
C LEU A 151 -1.43 -13.15 4.46
N ILE A 152 -1.80 -14.43 4.61
CA ILE A 152 -1.86 -15.09 5.91
C ILE A 152 -0.47 -15.21 6.52
N ASP A 153 0.55 -15.58 5.75
CA ASP A 153 1.93 -15.74 6.22
C ASP A 153 2.56 -14.42 6.73
N ASP A 154 2.09 -13.26 6.22
CA ASP A 154 2.59 -11.93 6.63
C ASP A 154 1.80 -11.29 7.79
N LEU A 155 0.75 -11.95 8.28
CA LEU A 155 -0.05 -11.49 9.41
C LEU A 155 0.43 -12.07 10.75
N ASP A 156 0.02 -11.41 11.84
CA ASP A 156 0.25 -11.90 13.18
C ASP A 156 -0.65 -13.11 13.48
N TRP A 157 -0.04 -14.28 13.66
CA TRP A 157 -0.73 -15.54 13.93
C TRP A 157 -1.40 -15.63 15.30
N ASP A 158 -1.07 -14.75 16.22
CA ASP A 158 -1.67 -14.75 17.56
C ASP A 158 -3.13 -14.29 17.53
N ASP A 159 -3.54 -13.51 16.51
CA ASP A 159 -4.93 -13.09 16.32
C ASP A 159 -5.73 -14.03 15.38
N LYS A 160 -6.11 -15.18 15.92
CA LYS A 160 -6.96 -16.16 15.19
C LYS A 160 -8.31 -15.61 14.74
N GLN A 161 -8.86 -14.61 15.44
CA GLN A 161 -10.15 -14.01 15.08
C GLN A 161 -10.00 -13.12 13.85
N GLU A 162 -8.90 -12.40 13.77
CA GLU A 162 -8.57 -11.57 12.61
C GLU A 162 -8.35 -12.42 11.36
N ILE A 163 -7.58 -13.51 11.48
CA ILE A 163 -7.37 -14.46 10.37
C ILE A 163 -8.69 -15.04 9.87
N LYS A 164 -9.57 -15.50 10.78
CA LYS A 164 -10.88 -16.03 10.39
C LYS A 164 -11.74 -14.98 9.68
N ARG A 165 -11.66 -13.71 10.09
CA ARG A 165 -12.36 -12.60 9.44
C ARG A 165 -11.85 -12.39 8.02
N ILE A 166 -10.54 -12.35 7.85
CA ILE A 166 -9.89 -12.17 6.54
C ILE A 166 -10.28 -13.31 5.59
N ILE A 167 -10.23 -14.57 6.05
CA ILE A 167 -10.62 -15.73 5.23
C ILE A 167 -12.09 -15.61 4.80
N ARG A 168 -12.99 -15.28 5.72
CA ARG A 168 -14.42 -15.11 5.40
C ARG A 168 -14.65 -13.98 4.39
N ASP A 169 -14.00 -12.85 4.57
CA ASP A 169 -14.13 -11.72 3.65
C ASP A 169 -13.53 -12.05 2.28
N PHE A 170 -12.47 -12.87 2.23
CA PHE A 170 -11.92 -13.37 0.97
C PHE A 170 -12.87 -14.35 0.26
N GLU A 171 -13.54 -15.22 1.00
CA GLU A 171 -14.55 -16.14 0.44
C GLU A 171 -15.71 -15.36 -0.18
N ASN A 172 -16.12 -14.25 0.44
CA ASN A 172 -17.26 -13.41 0.03
C ASN A 172 -16.80 -12.11 -0.66
N ILE A 173 -15.58 -12.05 -1.19
CA ILE A 173 -15.00 -10.81 -1.74
C ILE A 173 -15.84 -10.24 -2.88
N GLU A 174 -16.51 -11.08 -3.63
CA GLU A 174 -17.39 -10.71 -4.75
C GLU A 174 -18.48 -9.75 -4.31
N GLU A 175 -19.10 -10.00 -3.16
CA GLU A 175 -20.15 -9.12 -2.60
C GLU A 175 -19.61 -7.72 -2.24
N ASN A 176 -18.34 -7.64 -1.83
CA ASN A 176 -17.71 -6.38 -1.43
C ASN A 176 -17.13 -5.58 -2.62
N LEU A 177 -16.91 -6.24 -3.77
CA LEU A 177 -16.33 -5.60 -4.94
C LEU A 177 -17.25 -4.54 -5.57
N TYR A 178 -18.55 -4.62 -5.37
CA TYR A 178 -19.53 -3.64 -5.89
C TYR A 178 -19.34 -2.22 -5.37
N GLU A 179 -18.79 -2.08 -4.16
CA GLU A 179 -18.55 -0.76 -3.55
C GLU A 179 -17.32 -0.05 -4.13
N VAL A 180 -16.45 -0.78 -4.83
CA VAL A 180 -15.15 -0.25 -5.29
C VAL A 180 -15.26 0.72 -6.47
N PRO A 181 -16.10 0.49 -7.51
CA PRO A 181 -16.21 1.38 -8.65
C PRO A 181 -16.62 2.81 -8.30
N GLU A 182 -17.42 2.99 -7.24
CA GLU A 182 -17.85 4.32 -6.77
C GLU A 182 -16.71 5.13 -6.16
N ILE A 183 -15.61 4.45 -5.79
CA ILE A 183 -14.44 5.04 -5.13
C ILE A 183 -13.38 5.46 -6.14
N LEU A 184 -13.38 4.84 -7.33
CA LEU A 184 -12.47 5.13 -8.44
C LEU A 184 -13.14 6.06 -9.45
N ASN A 185 -12.40 7.03 -9.94
CA ASN A 185 -12.83 7.91 -11.03
C ASN A 185 -11.72 8.04 -12.09
N GLU A 186 -12.04 8.63 -13.24
CA GLU A 186 -11.10 8.76 -14.38
C GLU A 186 -9.81 9.48 -14.02
N GLU A 187 -9.86 10.45 -13.09
CA GLU A 187 -8.68 11.18 -12.63
C GLU A 187 -7.83 10.36 -11.64
N ASN A 188 -8.47 9.45 -10.88
CA ASN A 188 -7.83 8.63 -9.83
C ASN A 188 -8.01 7.14 -10.14
N PHE A 189 -7.23 6.63 -11.11
CA PHE A 189 -7.23 5.20 -11.47
C PHE A 189 -6.64 4.29 -10.39
N LEU A 190 -5.90 4.85 -9.41
CA LEU A 190 -5.21 4.14 -8.35
C LEU A 190 -5.70 4.63 -6.99
N LYS A 191 -6.22 3.72 -6.17
CA LYS A 191 -6.63 4.00 -4.80
C LYS A 191 -5.92 3.06 -3.83
N ILE A 192 -5.52 3.60 -2.69
CA ILE A 192 -4.84 2.83 -1.64
C ILE A 192 -5.60 3.02 -0.33
N PHE A 193 -5.99 1.91 0.25
CA PHE A 193 -6.61 1.85 1.57
C PHE A 193 -5.62 1.29 2.57
N ILE A 194 -5.49 1.93 3.71
CA ILE A 194 -4.63 1.49 4.81
C ILE A 194 -5.53 1.22 6.01
N GLY A 195 -5.53 -0.01 6.48
CA GLY A 195 -6.44 -0.47 7.52
C GLY A 195 -7.87 -0.53 7.01
N LYS A 196 -8.77 0.28 7.57
CA LYS A 196 -10.19 0.28 7.19
C LYS A 196 -10.41 0.43 5.69
N ASN A 197 -11.02 -0.57 5.07
CA ASN A 197 -11.30 -0.63 3.64
C ASN A 197 -12.64 -1.34 3.38
N PRO A 198 -13.26 -1.18 2.20
CA PRO A 198 -14.56 -1.78 1.89
C PRO A 198 -14.48 -3.29 1.60
N LEU A 199 -13.31 -3.82 1.27
CA LEU A 199 -13.16 -5.19 0.75
C LEU A 199 -12.93 -6.23 1.83
N ILE A 200 -12.05 -5.92 2.79
CA ILE A 200 -11.68 -6.81 3.88
C ILE A 200 -11.82 -6.05 5.19
N ARG A 201 -12.72 -6.52 6.04
CA ARG A 201 -13.06 -5.89 7.33
C ARG A 201 -11.98 -6.10 8.39
N SER A 202 -10.74 -5.89 7.99
CA SER A 202 -9.56 -6.01 8.82
C SER A 202 -8.80 -4.69 8.84
N ASN A 203 -8.36 -4.28 10.03
CA ASN A 203 -7.46 -3.14 10.16
C ASN A 203 -5.98 -3.53 10.00
N ALA A 204 -5.67 -4.82 9.88
CA ALA A 204 -4.29 -5.31 9.74
C ALA A 204 -3.78 -5.25 8.30
N VAL A 205 -4.67 -5.07 7.32
CA VAL A 205 -4.35 -5.11 5.90
C VAL A 205 -4.36 -3.74 5.24
N SER A 206 -3.69 -3.67 4.10
CA SER A 206 -3.80 -2.58 3.13
C SER A 206 -4.23 -3.13 1.78
N VAL A 207 -5.02 -2.35 1.05
CA VAL A 207 -5.55 -2.71 -0.27
C VAL A 207 -5.12 -1.66 -1.27
N VAL A 208 -4.57 -2.10 -2.38
CA VAL A 208 -4.26 -1.26 -3.55
C VAL A 208 -5.18 -1.66 -4.68
N VAL A 209 -5.90 -0.71 -5.24
CA VAL A 209 -6.89 -0.93 -6.30
C VAL A 209 -6.53 -0.08 -7.51
N GLY A 210 -6.48 -0.70 -8.69
CA GLY A 210 -6.27 0.00 -9.95
C GLY A 210 -7.37 -0.33 -10.96
N ASP A 211 -7.79 0.70 -11.70
CA ASP A 211 -8.76 0.61 -12.81
C ASP A 211 -8.00 0.70 -14.13
N TYR A 212 -8.19 -0.30 -15.00
CA TYR A 212 -7.50 -0.41 -16.27
C TYR A 212 -8.46 -0.72 -17.40
N LYS A 213 -8.08 -0.32 -18.60
CA LYS A 213 -8.72 -0.79 -19.84
C LYS A 213 -7.74 -1.68 -20.59
N VAL A 214 -8.14 -2.92 -20.84
CA VAL A 214 -7.35 -3.88 -21.61
C VAL A 214 -8.16 -4.32 -22.81
N LYS A 215 -7.71 -3.97 -24.01
CA LYS A 215 -8.53 -4.04 -25.21
C LYS A 215 -9.80 -3.20 -24.99
N ASP A 216 -10.99 -3.79 -25.04
CA ASP A 216 -12.26 -3.11 -24.80
C ASP A 216 -12.90 -3.43 -23.43
N GLU A 217 -12.23 -4.23 -22.61
CA GLU A 217 -12.70 -4.64 -21.28
C GLU A 217 -12.18 -3.68 -20.20
N LYS A 218 -13.08 -3.22 -19.34
CA LYS A 218 -12.72 -2.50 -18.11
C LYS A 218 -12.37 -3.51 -17.03
N ILE A 219 -11.18 -3.41 -16.51
CA ILE A 219 -10.59 -4.37 -15.56
C ILE A 219 -10.25 -3.66 -14.26
N LEU A 220 -10.75 -4.20 -13.16
CA LEU A 220 -10.35 -3.85 -11.83
C LEU A 220 -9.29 -4.85 -11.36
N PHE A 221 -8.11 -4.33 -11.02
CA PHE A 221 -7.02 -5.11 -10.44
C PHE A 221 -6.73 -4.64 -9.03
N LEU A 222 -6.71 -5.57 -8.08
CA LEU A 222 -6.51 -5.29 -6.67
C LEU A 222 -5.40 -6.17 -6.09
N THR A 223 -4.68 -5.62 -5.13
CA THR A 223 -3.80 -6.41 -4.28
C THR A 223 -4.04 -6.10 -2.80
N VAL A 224 -3.95 -7.14 -1.98
CA VAL A 224 -4.08 -7.04 -0.52
C VAL A 224 -2.82 -7.59 0.11
N GLY A 225 -2.26 -6.85 1.03
CA GLY A 225 -1.12 -7.25 1.85
C GLY A 225 -1.29 -6.78 3.27
N SER A 226 -0.39 -7.16 4.17
CA SER A 226 -0.33 -6.54 5.50
C SER A 226 0.00 -5.04 5.36
N LYS A 227 -0.17 -4.25 6.42
CA LYS A 227 0.27 -2.83 6.42
C LYS A 227 1.78 -2.67 6.18
N ARG A 228 2.56 -3.75 6.29
CA ARG A 228 4.00 -3.76 6.01
C ARG A 228 4.35 -4.09 4.57
N MET A 229 3.35 -4.18 3.66
CA MET A 229 3.62 -4.40 2.24
C MET A 229 4.56 -3.35 1.65
N ASN A 230 5.29 -3.70 0.60
CA ASN A 230 6.18 -2.77 -0.08
C ASN A 230 5.39 -1.81 -1.00
N TYR A 231 4.91 -0.71 -0.43
CA TYR A 231 4.12 0.31 -1.15
C TYR A 231 4.86 0.91 -2.34
N GLU A 232 6.18 1.17 -2.22
CA GLU A 232 6.97 1.76 -3.31
C GLU A 232 6.96 0.86 -4.54
N LYS A 233 7.21 -0.43 -4.35
CA LYS A 233 7.21 -1.44 -5.42
C LYS A 233 5.80 -1.59 -5.99
N THR A 234 4.78 -1.73 -5.15
CA THR A 234 3.39 -1.93 -5.57
C THR A 234 2.85 -0.74 -6.34
N CYS A 235 3.02 0.49 -5.84
CA CYS A 235 2.57 1.70 -6.53
C CYS A 235 3.25 1.89 -7.89
N LYS A 236 4.57 1.63 -7.95
CA LYS A 236 5.31 1.67 -9.22
C LYS A 236 4.72 0.72 -10.25
N ILE A 237 4.43 -0.50 -9.87
CA ILE A 237 3.88 -1.51 -10.77
C ILE A 237 2.49 -1.12 -11.27
N PHE A 238 1.58 -0.71 -10.37
CA PHE A 238 0.25 -0.27 -10.76
C PHE A 238 0.30 0.92 -11.74
N LYS A 239 1.15 1.91 -11.50
CA LYS A 239 1.36 3.03 -12.43
C LYS A 239 2.02 2.59 -13.74
N GLY A 240 2.94 1.64 -13.69
CA GLY A 240 3.58 1.09 -14.88
C GLY A 240 2.63 0.28 -15.75
N LEU A 241 1.77 -0.54 -15.16
CA LEU A 241 0.71 -1.24 -15.89
C LEU A 241 -0.19 -0.26 -16.63
N LYS A 242 -0.62 0.84 -15.99
CA LYS A 242 -1.41 1.87 -16.67
C LYS A 242 -0.68 2.43 -17.88
N LYS A 243 0.56 2.86 -17.70
CA LYS A 243 1.36 3.43 -18.79
C LYS A 243 1.52 2.46 -19.96
N TYR A 244 1.69 1.17 -19.68
CA TYR A 244 1.87 0.15 -20.70
C TYR A 244 0.56 -0.19 -21.43
N LEU A 245 -0.56 -0.22 -20.74
CA LEU A 245 -1.86 -0.60 -21.32
C LEU A 245 -2.52 0.54 -22.09
N TYR A 246 -2.09 1.79 -21.90
CA TYR A 246 -2.64 2.97 -22.57
C TYR A 246 -1.69 3.56 -23.64
N GLN A 247 -0.66 2.80 -24.05
CA GLN A 247 0.17 3.09 -25.22
C GLN A 247 -0.46 2.51 -26.48
#